data_a6ec1c8a7a4e23e4201dbae9db834a3a
#
_entry.id   a6ec1c8a7a4e23e4201dbae9db834a3a
#
_cell.length_a   1.000
_cell.length_b   1.000
_cell.length_c   1.000
_cell.angle_alpha   90.00
_cell.angle_beta   90.00
_cell.angle_gamma   90.00
#
_symmetry.space_group_name_H-M   'P 1'
#
loop_
_entity.id
_entity.type
_entity.pdbx_description
1 polymer ?
#
loop_
_entity_poly.entity_id
_entity_poly.type
_entity_poly.pdbx_seq_one_letter_code
_entity_poly.pdbx_strand_id
1 'polypeptide(L)'
;ADNCAMQLLRNPKQFDVIVTDNLFGDMLSDQASMLTGSLGLLPSASLGAKNKDGEMRAMYEPIHGSAPDIAGTGAANPIATILSFGMALKYSLDMDKEAQNLENAVQTGLRWWS
;
A
#
# COMPACT_ATOMS: atom_id res chain seq x y z
N ALA A 1 -4.38 22.12 -2.49
CA ALA A 1 -4.74 20.83 -1.86
C ALA A 1 -6.23 20.53 -2.03
N ASP A 2 -7.11 21.45 -1.65
CA ASP A 2 -8.58 21.23 -1.71
C ASP A 2 -9.06 20.89 -3.12
N ASN A 3 -8.60 21.66 -4.11
CA ASN A 3 -8.98 21.41 -5.50
C ASN A 3 -8.44 20.08 -6.01
N CYS A 4 -7.22 19.71 -5.64
CA CYS A 4 -6.63 18.42 -6.00
C CYS A 4 -7.43 17.27 -5.38
N ALA A 5 -7.81 17.38 -4.11
CA ALA A 5 -8.61 16.36 -3.43
C ALA A 5 -9.98 16.19 -4.11
N MET A 6 -10.63 17.26 -4.49
CA MET A 6 -11.91 17.22 -5.21
C MET A 6 -11.75 16.60 -6.61
N GLN A 7 -10.73 17.00 -7.36
CA GLN A 7 -10.48 16.50 -8.71
C GLN A 7 -10.04 15.04 -8.71
N LEU A 8 -9.34 14.58 -7.67
CA LEU A 8 -8.93 13.18 -7.53
C LEU A 8 -10.16 12.26 -7.51
N LEU A 9 -11.26 12.66 -6.90
CA LEU A 9 -12.51 11.92 -6.89
C LEU A 9 -13.31 12.07 -8.17
N ARG A 10 -13.35 13.28 -8.75
CA ARG A 10 -14.16 13.59 -9.96
C ARG A 10 -13.53 13.06 -11.24
N ASN A 11 -12.23 13.24 -11.38
CA ASN A 11 -11.51 12.87 -12.60
C ASN A 11 -10.06 12.46 -12.27
N PRO A 12 -9.86 11.27 -11.66
CA PRO A 12 -8.52 10.83 -11.23
C PRO A 12 -7.56 10.61 -12.40
N LYS A 13 -8.07 10.31 -13.59
CA LYS A 13 -7.24 10.01 -14.78
C LYS A 13 -6.48 11.22 -15.33
N GLN A 14 -6.80 12.44 -14.88
CA GLN A 14 -6.05 13.65 -15.27
C GLN A 14 -4.67 13.74 -14.60
N PHE A 15 -4.44 12.97 -13.54
CA PHE A 15 -3.18 12.98 -12.79
C PHE A 15 -2.31 11.79 -13.15
N ASP A 16 -1.06 12.04 -13.55
CA ASP A 16 -0.02 11.01 -13.72
C ASP A 16 0.86 10.93 -12.49
N VAL A 17 1.32 12.09 -11.99
CA VAL A 17 2.17 12.23 -10.81
C VAL A 17 1.71 13.41 -9.97
N ILE A 18 1.65 13.22 -8.67
CA ILE A 18 1.33 14.28 -7.70
C ILE A 18 2.52 14.43 -6.74
N VAL A 19 3.04 15.66 -6.61
CA VAL A 19 4.09 15.99 -5.65
C VAL A 19 3.48 16.86 -4.54
N THR A 20 3.69 16.47 -3.30
CA THR A 20 3.10 17.14 -2.15
C THR A 20 3.98 16.94 -0.90
N ASP A 21 3.72 17.70 0.15
CA ASP A 21 4.34 17.47 1.46
C ASP A 21 3.65 16.31 2.21
N ASN A 22 4.16 15.99 3.40
CA ASN A 22 3.73 14.81 4.12
C ASN A 22 2.24 14.85 4.50
N LEU A 23 1.79 15.92 5.11
CA LEU A 23 0.41 16.02 5.61
C LEU A 23 -0.62 15.91 4.48
N PHE A 24 -0.47 16.71 3.45
CA PHE A 24 -1.42 16.70 2.32
C PHE A 24 -1.26 15.45 1.46
N GLY A 25 -0.04 14.91 1.36
CA GLY A 25 0.21 13.66 0.68
C GLY A 25 -0.50 12.48 1.33
N ASP A 26 -0.48 12.39 2.66
CA ASP A 26 -1.18 11.36 3.42
C ASP A 26 -2.69 11.47 3.22
N MET A 27 -3.25 12.68 3.28
CA MET A 27 -4.68 12.90 3.03
C MET A 27 -5.07 12.51 1.60
N LEU A 28 -4.28 12.89 0.59
CA LEU A 28 -4.57 12.59 -0.80
C LEU A 28 -4.41 11.10 -1.12
N SER A 29 -3.41 10.43 -0.56
CA SER A 29 -3.22 9.00 -0.78
C SER A 29 -4.31 8.17 -0.14
N ASP A 30 -4.78 8.52 1.06
CA ASP A 30 -5.92 7.89 1.70
C ASP A 30 -7.19 8.06 0.86
N GLN A 31 -7.41 9.27 0.34
CA GLN A 31 -8.54 9.55 -0.53
C GLN A 31 -8.45 8.79 -1.85
N ALA A 32 -7.25 8.69 -2.44
CA ALA A 32 -7.03 7.92 -3.66
C ALA A 32 -7.27 6.43 -3.45
N SER A 33 -6.96 5.89 -2.28
CA SER A 33 -7.20 4.48 -1.97
C SER A 33 -8.69 4.10 -1.99
N MET A 34 -9.57 5.05 -1.73
CA MET A 34 -11.03 4.86 -1.85
C MET A 34 -11.47 4.54 -3.27
N LEU A 35 -10.72 4.99 -4.28
CA LEU A 35 -11.01 4.70 -5.69
C LEU A 35 -10.83 3.23 -6.05
N THR A 36 -10.02 2.51 -5.29
CA THR A 36 -9.80 1.07 -5.46
C THR A 36 -10.73 0.23 -4.57
N GLY A 37 -11.58 0.86 -3.77
CA GLY A 37 -12.65 0.22 -3.01
C GLY A 37 -12.28 -0.32 -1.64
N SER A 38 -11.05 -0.08 -1.14
CA SER A 38 -10.67 -0.59 0.18
C SER A 38 -9.56 0.22 0.84
N LEU A 39 -9.96 1.13 1.71
CA LEU A 39 -9.06 1.74 2.67
C LEU A 39 -8.50 0.64 3.60
N GLY A 40 -7.21 0.64 3.84
CA GLY A 40 -6.56 -0.32 4.75
C GLY A 40 -6.09 -1.63 4.12
N LEU A 41 -6.30 -1.82 2.81
CA LEU A 41 -5.77 -2.99 2.10
C LEU A 41 -4.50 -2.70 1.29
N LEU A 42 -4.01 -1.45 1.31
CA LEU A 42 -2.87 -1.07 0.49
C LEU A 42 -1.54 -1.21 1.22
N PRO A 43 -0.55 -1.83 0.56
CA PRO A 43 0.83 -1.83 1.04
C PRO A 43 1.56 -0.55 0.65
N SER A 44 2.68 -0.29 1.31
CA SER A 44 3.58 0.82 1.01
C SER A 44 5.02 0.34 1.03
N ALA A 45 5.84 0.92 0.17
CA ALA A 45 7.27 0.66 0.13
C ALA A 45 8.05 1.96 -0.01
N SER A 46 9.07 2.12 0.81
CA SER A 46 10.06 3.20 0.71
C SER A 46 11.39 2.57 0.31
N LEU A 47 11.85 2.88 -0.89
CA LEU A 47 13.06 2.27 -1.46
C LEU A 47 14.17 3.31 -1.49
N GLY A 48 15.32 2.98 -0.91
CA GLY A 48 16.52 3.79 -0.98
C GLY A 48 17.32 3.58 -2.26
N ALA A 49 18.36 4.37 -2.45
CA ALA A 49 19.30 4.15 -3.54
C ALA A 49 20.15 2.90 -3.28
N LYS A 50 20.54 2.22 -4.35
CA LYS A 50 21.49 1.11 -4.25
C LYS A 50 22.87 1.64 -3.85
N ASN A 51 23.52 0.95 -2.91
CA ASN A 51 24.89 1.23 -2.55
C ASN A 51 25.88 0.64 -3.59
N LYS A 52 27.20 0.77 -3.33
CA LYS A 52 28.24 0.25 -4.23
C LYS A 52 28.19 -1.28 -4.40
N ASP A 53 27.65 -2.00 -3.41
CA ASP A 53 27.55 -3.46 -3.41
C ASP A 53 26.23 -3.93 -4.03
N GLY A 54 25.41 -3.01 -4.53
CA GLY A 54 24.10 -3.30 -5.11
C GLY A 54 22.99 -3.54 -4.09
N GLU A 55 23.28 -3.33 -2.81
CA GLU A 55 22.28 -3.42 -1.74
C GLU A 55 21.44 -2.17 -1.65
N MET A 56 20.16 -2.34 -1.41
CA MET A 56 19.19 -1.26 -1.28
C MET A 56 18.50 -1.36 0.08
N ARG A 57 18.59 -0.30 0.87
CA ARG A 57 17.78 -0.20 2.08
C ARG A 57 16.34 0.05 1.69
N ALA A 58 15.43 -0.64 2.35
CA ALA A 58 14.01 -0.48 2.07
C ALA A 58 13.19 -0.64 3.35
N MET A 59 12.02 -0.02 3.37
CA MET A 59 11.03 -0.18 4.41
C MET A 59 9.70 -0.51 3.75
N TYR A 60 9.03 -1.52 4.29
CA TYR A 60 7.73 -1.99 3.79
C TYR A 60 6.75 -1.96 4.94
N GLU A 61 5.62 -1.30 4.73
CA GLU A 61 4.59 -1.18 5.76
C GLU A 61 3.21 -1.02 5.13
N PRO A 62 2.14 -1.40 5.82
CA PRO A 62 0.80 -1.02 5.39
C PRO A 62 0.60 0.50 5.52
N ILE A 63 -0.30 1.07 4.73
CA ILE A 63 -0.61 2.50 4.83
C ILE A 63 -1.44 2.86 6.07
N HIS A 64 -2.12 1.87 6.67
CA HIS A 64 -2.92 2.09 7.89
C HIS A 64 -2.05 2.10 9.15
N GLY A 65 -2.53 2.73 10.20
CA GLY A 65 -1.90 2.74 11.52
C GLY A 65 -2.13 1.44 12.31
N SER A 66 -1.71 1.43 13.56
CA SER A 66 -1.76 0.27 14.44
C SER A 66 -3.14 -0.01 15.06
N ALA A 67 -4.04 0.97 15.08
CA ALA A 67 -5.41 0.87 15.59
C ALA A 67 -5.51 0.07 16.92
N PRO A 68 -4.86 0.53 18.00
CA PRO A 68 -4.79 -0.23 19.25
C PRO A 68 -6.16 -0.48 19.91
N ASP A 69 -7.14 0.31 19.56
CA ASP A 69 -8.52 0.22 20.08
C ASP A 69 -9.24 -1.06 19.63
N ILE A 70 -8.84 -1.65 18.49
CA ILE A 70 -9.41 -2.90 18.01
C ILE A 70 -8.50 -4.12 18.28
N ALA A 71 -7.42 -3.93 19.02
CA ALA A 71 -6.51 -5.03 19.34
C ALA A 71 -7.24 -6.13 20.14
N GLY A 72 -7.05 -7.38 19.76
CA GLY A 72 -7.67 -8.52 20.40
C GLY A 72 -9.15 -8.79 20.06
N THR A 73 -9.77 -7.91 19.25
CA THR A 73 -11.20 -8.08 18.87
C THR A 73 -11.42 -9.00 17.67
N GLY A 74 -10.35 -9.32 16.92
CA GLY A 74 -10.45 -10.06 15.66
C GLY A 74 -10.96 -9.23 14.48
N ALA A 75 -11.12 -7.91 14.64
CA ALA A 75 -11.64 -7.03 13.60
C ALA A 75 -10.59 -6.58 12.58
N ALA A 76 -9.30 -6.69 12.91
CA ALA A 76 -8.23 -6.23 12.04
C ALA A 76 -8.10 -7.11 10.79
N ASN A 77 -7.93 -6.46 9.63
CA ASN A 77 -7.67 -7.14 8.38
C ASN A 77 -6.15 -7.13 8.10
N PRO A 78 -5.48 -8.29 8.01
CA PRO A 78 -4.03 -8.35 7.86
C PRO A 78 -3.54 -8.20 6.41
N ILE A 79 -4.42 -8.01 5.43
CA ILE A 79 -4.09 -8.08 4.00
C ILE A 79 -3.02 -7.04 3.63
N ALA A 80 -3.12 -5.80 4.12
CA ALA A 80 -2.14 -4.77 3.80
C ALA A 80 -0.73 -5.15 4.27
N THR A 81 -0.61 -5.74 5.46
CA THR A 81 0.67 -6.24 5.99
C THR A 81 1.20 -7.41 5.17
N ILE A 82 0.33 -8.32 4.77
CA ILE A 82 0.69 -9.47 3.92
C ILE A 82 1.20 -8.98 2.55
N LEU A 83 0.50 -8.02 1.94
CA LEU A 83 0.91 -7.45 0.66
C LEU A 83 2.21 -6.64 0.78
N SER A 84 2.45 -5.99 1.91
CA SER A 84 3.72 -5.31 2.19
C SER A 84 4.89 -6.31 2.23
N PHE A 85 4.68 -7.47 2.83
CA PHE A 85 5.65 -8.56 2.79
C PHE A 85 5.87 -9.07 1.36
N GLY A 86 4.82 -9.17 0.56
CA GLY A 86 4.93 -9.48 -0.87
C GLY A 86 5.82 -8.50 -1.64
N MET A 87 5.73 -7.21 -1.32
CA MET A 87 6.61 -6.21 -1.90
C MET A 87 8.06 -6.40 -1.46
N ALA A 88 8.31 -6.77 -0.21
CA ALA A 88 9.66 -7.10 0.27
C ALA A 88 10.25 -8.29 -0.47
N LEU A 89 9.46 -9.33 -0.72
CA LEU A 89 9.88 -10.48 -1.52
C LEU A 89 10.29 -10.07 -2.93
N LYS A 90 9.52 -9.18 -3.54
CA LYS A 90 9.75 -8.74 -4.91
C LYS A 90 10.95 -7.80 -5.04
N TYR A 91 11.05 -6.77 -4.19
CA TYR A 91 12.01 -5.69 -4.36
C TYR A 91 13.32 -5.87 -3.60
N SER A 92 13.29 -6.52 -2.44
CA SER A 92 14.49 -6.70 -1.60
C SER A 92 15.09 -8.08 -1.67
N LEU A 93 14.25 -9.13 -1.78
CA LEU A 93 14.70 -10.52 -1.72
C LEU A 93 14.76 -11.19 -3.10
N ASP A 94 14.40 -10.49 -4.15
CA ASP A 94 14.43 -10.97 -5.54
C ASP A 94 13.70 -12.34 -5.72
N MET A 95 12.55 -12.46 -5.04
CA MET A 95 11.72 -13.66 -5.03
C MET A 95 10.39 -13.39 -5.74
N ASP A 96 10.45 -13.06 -7.02
CA ASP A 96 9.27 -12.65 -7.82
C ASP A 96 8.20 -13.74 -7.87
N LYS A 97 8.59 -15.00 -7.96
CA LYS A 97 7.66 -16.13 -8.02
C LYS A 97 6.87 -16.27 -6.71
N GLU A 98 7.56 -16.19 -5.60
CA GLU A 98 6.95 -16.26 -4.27
C GLU A 98 6.04 -15.06 -4.01
N ALA A 99 6.47 -13.87 -4.43
CA ALA A 99 5.64 -12.65 -4.36
C ALA A 99 4.36 -12.80 -5.18
N GLN A 100 4.46 -13.34 -6.39
CA GLN A 100 3.29 -13.57 -7.24
C GLN A 100 2.34 -14.61 -6.63
N ASN A 101 2.89 -15.69 -6.06
CA ASN A 101 2.10 -16.70 -5.38
C ASN A 101 1.36 -16.12 -4.18
N LEU A 102 1.99 -15.24 -3.43
CA LEU A 102 1.39 -14.56 -2.29
C LEU A 102 0.23 -13.66 -2.73
N GLU A 103 0.43 -12.86 -3.77
CA GLU A 103 -0.63 -12.01 -4.33
C GLU A 103 -1.82 -12.85 -4.83
N ASN A 104 -1.56 -13.94 -5.52
CA ASN A 104 -2.61 -14.84 -6.00
C ASN A 104 -3.39 -15.46 -4.84
N ALA A 105 -2.73 -15.84 -3.76
CA ALA A 105 -3.37 -16.37 -2.58
C ALA A 105 -4.28 -15.33 -1.91
N VAL A 106 -3.81 -14.08 -1.81
CA VAL A 106 -4.61 -12.97 -1.27
C VAL A 106 -5.85 -12.72 -2.13
N GLN A 107 -5.70 -12.67 -3.46
CA GLN A 107 -6.84 -12.49 -4.36
C GLN A 107 -7.85 -13.61 -4.27
N THR A 108 -7.40 -14.84 -4.14
CA THR A 108 -8.28 -16.00 -3.93
C THR A 108 -9.03 -15.88 -2.61
N GLY A 109 -8.34 -15.50 -1.54
CA GLY A 109 -8.96 -15.26 -0.23
C GLY A 109 -10.02 -14.16 -0.28
N LEU A 110 -9.77 -13.07 -0.98
CA LEU A 110 -10.72 -11.96 -1.13
C LEU A 110 -12.00 -12.39 -1.87
N ARG A 111 -11.91 -13.30 -2.82
CA ARG A 111 -13.08 -13.83 -3.53
C ARG A 111 -14.01 -14.63 -2.61
N TRP A 112 -13.46 -15.28 -1.59
CA TRP A 112 -14.24 -16.04 -0.60
C TRP A 112 -14.96 -15.14 0.41
N TRP A 113 -14.51 -13.87 0.54
CA TRP A 113 -15.07 -12.90 1.48
C TRP A 113 -16.14 -11.98 0.85
N SER A 114 -16.20 -11.97 -0.45
CA SER A 114 -17.22 -11.25 -1.20
C SER A 114 -18.39 -12.18 -1.57
#